data_7eb7846f19e2a682fdd1d2dddac96b58
#
_entry.id   7eb7846f19e2a682fdd1d2dddac96b58
#
_cell.length_a   1.000
_cell.length_b   1.000
_cell.length_c   1.000
_cell.angle_alpha   90.00
_cell.angle_beta   90.00
_cell.angle_gamma   90.00
#
_symmetry.space_group_name_H-M   'P 1'
#
loop_
_entity.id
_entity.type
_entity.pdbx_description
1 polymer ?
#
loop_
_entity_poly.entity_id
_entity_poly.type
_entity_poly.pdbx_seq_one_letter_code
_entity_poly.pdbx_strand_id
1 'polypeptide(L)'
;MDSLSCVSPTENILNSLLELTDVRVRFRTLSTARAILNGVSDPFVDAVNGVSLEIKEGETYGLIGESGSGKTTLARSIIGLLKPQEGSIQYDGDELIGRSTLEMKKIRRTIGAMFQDPVGSLSPRMSIYSLLAEPFKIHNQKDCNFESEVRRLLKMVGLSYDFASRYPHQLSGGQARRIGVARALALNPRLIIADEPTAGLDVSVQGEILNLLNKLQHQIGLSILIITHNLNIVRHITDRMGIMYFGRIIEQGPTKAIFDSPVHPYTLALLSANPEPNPDATIDRIELEGEVPSLLNRPQGCEFHPRCPFVGNSCDTKFPFSENITKDHSYCCHHPRNLDR
;
A
#
# COMPACT_ATOMS: atom_id res chain seq x y z
N MET A 1 14.65 -17.52 -51.77
CA MET A 1 13.54 -18.10 -50.97
C MET A 1 14.04 -18.15 -49.53
N ASP A 2 14.01 -16.99 -48.87
CA ASP A 2 14.48 -16.85 -47.49
C ASP A 2 13.28 -16.84 -46.57
N SER A 3 13.20 -17.85 -45.75
CA SER A 3 12.19 -18.03 -44.72
C SER A 3 12.48 -17.08 -43.55
N LEU A 4 11.74 -15.98 -43.47
CA LEU A 4 11.65 -15.12 -42.30
C LEU A 4 10.94 -15.90 -41.17
N SER A 5 11.73 -16.37 -40.20
CA SER A 5 11.23 -16.89 -38.96
C SER A 5 10.64 -15.75 -38.15
N CYS A 6 9.32 -15.75 -37.97
CA CYS A 6 8.63 -14.94 -36.96
C CYS A 6 9.15 -15.32 -35.55
N VAL A 7 9.94 -14.45 -34.96
CA VAL A 7 10.22 -14.50 -33.55
C VAL A 7 8.98 -13.98 -32.84
N SER A 8 8.25 -14.87 -32.16
CA SER A 8 7.16 -14.50 -31.24
C SER A 8 7.71 -13.58 -30.14
N PRO A 9 7.00 -12.51 -29.76
CA PRO A 9 7.40 -11.73 -28.61
C PRO A 9 7.35 -12.62 -27.35
N THR A 10 8.51 -12.83 -26.76
CA THR A 10 8.62 -13.42 -25.42
C THR A 10 7.80 -12.56 -24.47
N GLU A 11 6.71 -13.11 -23.96
CA GLU A 11 6.03 -12.53 -22.80
C GLU A 11 7.09 -12.34 -21.70
N ASN A 12 7.39 -11.11 -21.37
CA ASN A 12 8.17 -10.76 -20.20
C ASN A 12 7.36 -11.21 -18.98
N ILE A 13 7.59 -12.42 -18.49
CA ILE A 13 7.07 -12.87 -17.22
C ILE A 13 7.79 -12.03 -16.16
N LEU A 14 7.18 -10.91 -15.75
CA LEU A 14 7.67 -10.11 -14.65
C LEU A 14 7.66 -10.99 -13.41
N ASN A 15 8.84 -11.18 -12.82
CA ASN A 15 9.00 -11.96 -11.60
C ASN A 15 8.30 -11.26 -10.44
N SER A 16 7.71 -12.05 -9.53
CA SER A 16 7.18 -11.54 -8.28
C SER A 16 8.31 -10.96 -7.43
N LEU A 17 8.21 -9.67 -7.08
CA LEU A 17 9.16 -9.02 -6.16
C LEU A 17 8.72 -9.17 -4.71
N LEU A 18 7.42 -9.02 -4.45
CA LEU A 18 6.82 -9.18 -3.13
C LEU A 18 5.60 -10.08 -3.24
N GLU A 19 5.55 -11.12 -2.42
CA GLU A 19 4.42 -12.05 -2.35
C GLU A 19 3.99 -12.23 -0.89
N LEU A 20 2.72 -12.03 -0.64
CA LEU A 20 2.06 -12.27 0.63
C LEU A 20 1.07 -13.41 0.47
N THR A 21 1.11 -14.38 1.38
CA THR A 21 0.20 -15.53 1.38
C THR A 21 -0.44 -15.69 2.75
N ASP A 22 -1.76 -15.53 2.82
CA ASP A 22 -2.60 -15.71 4.03
C ASP A 22 -2.04 -14.99 5.28
N VAL A 23 -1.51 -13.76 5.11
CA VAL A 23 -0.87 -13.00 6.19
C VAL A 23 -1.89 -12.57 7.22
N ARG A 24 -1.60 -12.86 8.52
CA ARG A 24 -2.45 -12.48 9.66
C ARG A 24 -1.67 -11.72 10.71
N VAL A 25 -2.25 -10.59 11.16
CA VAL A 25 -1.68 -9.76 12.22
C VAL A 25 -2.73 -9.46 13.26
N ARG A 26 -2.46 -9.91 14.50
CA ARG A 26 -3.35 -9.77 15.65
C ARG A 26 -2.74 -8.88 16.72
N PHE A 27 -3.56 -8.03 17.31
CA PHE A 27 -3.18 -7.20 18.44
C PHE A 27 -3.94 -7.63 19.68
N ARG A 28 -3.23 -7.69 20.78
CA ARG A 28 -3.84 -7.96 22.09
C ARG A 28 -4.50 -6.69 22.62
N THR A 29 -5.80 -6.74 22.90
CA THR A 29 -6.60 -5.60 23.37
C THR A 29 -6.69 -5.52 24.89
N LEU A 30 -6.69 -6.68 25.58
CA LEU A 30 -6.79 -6.79 27.01
C LEU A 30 -5.66 -7.64 27.59
N SER A 31 -5.17 -7.28 28.78
CA SER A 31 -4.28 -8.18 29.53
C SER A 31 -5.04 -9.45 29.95
N THR A 32 -4.32 -10.55 30.15
CA THR A 32 -4.94 -11.84 30.53
C THR A 32 -5.87 -11.71 31.75
N ALA A 33 -5.42 -10.98 32.78
CA ALA A 33 -6.21 -10.76 33.98
C ALA A 33 -7.51 -9.99 33.71
N ARG A 34 -7.45 -8.94 32.89
CA ARG A 34 -8.65 -8.16 32.50
C ARG A 34 -9.58 -8.94 31.59
N ALA A 35 -9.06 -9.76 30.68
CA ALA A 35 -9.86 -10.61 29.81
C ALA A 35 -10.68 -11.60 30.64
N ILE A 36 -10.06 -12.29 31.62
CA ILE A 36 -10.73 -13.21 32.53
C ILE A 36 -11.78 -12.47 33.35
N LEU A 37 -11.46 -11.30 33.92
CA LEU A 37 -12.36 -10.50 34.74
C LEU A 37 -13.60 -10.04 34.00
N ASN A 38 -13.44 -9.72 32.70
CA ASN A 38 -14.52 -9.25 31.82
C ASN A 38 -15.22 -10.39 31.06
N GLY A 39 -14.85 -11.66 31.27
CA GLY A 39 -15.44 -12.81 30.56
C GLY A 39 -15.15 -12.81 29.04
N VAL A 40 -14.07 -12.14 28.59
CA VAL A 40 -13.68 -12.08 27.19
C VAL A 40 -12.84 -13.32 26.87
N SER A 41 -13.37 -14.20 26.01
CA SER A 41 -12.74 -15.47 25.61
C SER A 41 -11.54 -15.26 24.69
N ASP A 42 -11.61 -14.29 23.76
CA ASP A 42 -10.50 -13.95 22.86
C ASP A 42 -10.16 -12.45 22.99
N PRO A 43 -9.07 -12.09 23.69
CA PRO A 43 -8.65 -10.71 23.89
C PRO A 43 -7.84 -10.16 22.73
N PHE A 44 -7.98 -10.71 21.51
CA PHE A 44 -7.25 -10.28 20.34
C PHE A 44 -8.17 -9.66 19.29
N VAL A 45 -7.58 -8.80 18.45
CA VAL A 45 -8.21 -8.18 17.28
C VAL A 45 -7.36 -8.48 16.06
N ASP A 46 -7.99 -9.04 15.03
CA ASP A 46 -7.35 -9.30 13.74
C ASP A 46 -7.35 -8.02 12.91
N ALA A 47 -6.23 -7.31 12.89
CA ALA A 47 -6.06 -6.10 12.08
C ALA A 47 -5.74 -6.42 10.60
N VAL A 48 -5.08 -7.55 10.37
CA VAL A 48 -4.89 -8.17 9.05
C VAL A 48 -5.31 -9.63 9.18
N ASN A 49 -6.17 -10.09 8.28
CA ASN A 49 -6.84 -11.38 8.42
C ASN A 49 -6.87 -12.15 7.10
N GLY A 50 -5.78 -12.87 6.82
CA GLY A 50 -5.68 -13.71 5.64
C GLY A 50 -5.48 -12.91 4.35
N VAL A 51 -4.54 -11.95 4.36
CA VAL A 51 -4.22 -11.15 3.19
C VAL A 51 -3.23 -11.88 2.30
N SER A 52 -3.61 -12.03 1.02
CA SER A 52 -2.74 -12.51 -0.05
C SER A 52 -2.70 -11.49 -1.18
N LEU A 53 -1.51 -11.07 -1.58
CA LEU A 53 -1.27 -10.17 -2.71
C LEU A 53 0.12 -10.40 -3.29
N GLU A 54 0.29 -10.00 -4.53
CA GLU A 54 1.56 -10.05 -5.25
C GLU A 54 1.86 -8.68 -5.84
N ILE A 55 3.14 -8.26 -5.78
CA ILE A 55 3.66 -7.08 -6.48
C ILE A 55 4.79 -7.54 -7.38
N LYS A 56 4.65 -7.28 -8.67
CA LYS A 56 5.65 -7.61 -9.69
C LYS A 56 6.77 -6.58 -9.72
N GLU A 57 7.91 -6.96 -10.26
CA GLU A 57 9.02 -6.01 -10.44
C GLU A 57 8.63 -4.86 -11.38
N GLY A 58 8.91 -3.61 -10.97
CA GLY A 58 8.54 -2.40 -11.72
C GLY A 58 7.06 -2.04 -11.67
N GLU A 59 6.23 -2.77 -10.90
CA GLU A 59 4.79 -2.51 -10.77
C GLU A 59 4.50 -1.46 -9.71
N THR A 60 3.49 -0.61 -9.94
CA THR A 60 2.84 0.18 -8.90
C THR A 60 1.52 -0.47 -8.48
N TYR A 61 1.49 -1.00 -7.25
CA TYR A 61 0.30 -1.62 -6.66
C TYR A 61 -0.37 -0.67 -5.67
N GLY A 62 -1.67 -0.44 -5.84
CA GLY A 62 -2.50 0.38 -4.96
C GLY A 62 -3.20 -0.45 -3.88
N LEU A 63 -3.04 -0.13 -2.60
CA LEU A 63 -3.83 -0.72 -1.51
C LEU A 63 -4.78 0.31 -0.94
N ILE A 64 -6.08 0.09 -1.17
CA ILE A 64 -7.15 1.05 -0.89
C ILE A 64 -8.09 0.51 0.19
N GLY A 65 -8.73 1.40 0.93
CA GLY A 65 -9.76 1.06 1.92
C GLY A 65 -9.96 2.17 2.93
N GLU A 66 -11.05 2.09 3.70
CA GLU A 66 -11.34 3.04 4.77
C GLU A 66 -10.25 3.08 5.85
N SER A 67 -10.22 4.16 6.65
CA SER A 67 -9.34 4.25 7.81
C SER A 67 -9.62 3.08 8.76
N GLY A 68 -8.55 2.47 9.31
CA GLY A 68 -8.68 1.30 10.19
C GLY A 68 -8.84 -0.04 9.45
N SER A 69 -8.85 -0.11 8.12
CA SER A 69 -8.97 -1.38 7.39
C SER A 69 -7.74 -2.29 7.46
N GLY A 70 -6.62 -1.84 8.07
CA GLY A 70 -5.43 -2.68 8.28
C GLY A 70 -4.25 -2.39 7.34
N LYS A 71 -4.35 -1.46 6.38
CA LYS A 71 -3.33 -1.15 5.36
C LYS A 71 -1.95 -0.82 5.94
N THR A 72 -1.89 0.14 6.86
CA THR A 72 -0.64 0.53 7.56
C THR A 72 -0.06 -0.63 8.38
N THR A 73 -0.93 -1.47 8.97
CA THR A 73 -0.51 -2.68 9.70
C THR A 73 0.18 -3.66 8.76
N LEU A 74 -0.41 -3.90 7.58
CA LEU A 74 0.18 -4.75 6.55
C LEU A 74 1.53 -4.19 6.07
N ALA A 75 1.60 -2.89 5.75
CA ALA A 75 2.85 -2.22 5.36
C ALA A 75 3.96 -2.40 6.40
N ARG A 76 3.64 -2.19 7.70
CA ARG A 76 4.59 -2.38 8.81
C ARG A 76 5.04 -3.83 8.96
N SER A 77 4.19 -4.79 8.60
CA SER A 77 4.54 -6.22 8.62
C SER A 77 5.51 -6.57 7.49
N ILE A 78 5.33 -6.03 6.29
CA ILE A 78 6.23 -6.23 5.15
C ILE A 78 7.66 -5.76 5.48
N ILE A 79 7.82 -4.60 6.11
CA ILE A 79 9.14 -4.10 6.51
C ILE A 79 9.66 -4.70 7.84
N GLY A 80 8.91 -5.65 8.43
CA GLY A 80 9.29 -6.35 9.65
C GLY A 80 9.27 -5.47 10.90
N LEU A 81 8.45 -4.41 10.96
CA LEU A 81 8.18 -3.63 12.17
C LEU A 81 7.09 -4.26 13.03
N LEU A 82 6.21 -5.05 12.42
CA LEU A 82 5.22 -5.88 13.08
C LEU A 82 5.44 -7.33 12.65
N LYS A 83 5.30 -8.25 13.60
CA LYS A 83 5.45 -9.69 13.31
C LYS A 83 4.07 -10.29 13.05
N PRO A 84 3.82 -10.83 11.83
CA PRO A 84 2.65 -11.64 11.57
C PRO A 84 2.65 -12.89 12.45
N GLN A 85 1.47 -13.36 12.83
CA GLN A 85 1.29 -14.60 13.57
C GLN A 85 1.18 -15.81 12.64
N GLU A 86 0.62 -15.61 11.43
CA GLU A 86 0.39 -16.64 10.43
C GLU A 86 0.68 -16.08 9.02
N GLY A 87 0.83 -16.98 8.07
CA GLY A 87 1.08 -16.69 6.66
C GLY A 87 2.56 -16.61 6.30
N SER A 88 2.84 -16.13 5.09
CA SER A 88 4.18 -15.97 4.53
C SER A 88 4.30 -14.58 3.89
N ILE A 89 5.47 -13.96 4.00
CA ILE A 89 5.85 -12.74 3.30
C ILE A 89 7.18 -13.00 2.62
N GLN A 90 7.16 -13.16 1.30
CA GLN A 90 8.37 -13.36 0.50
C GLN A 90 8.74 -12.07 -0.24
N TYR A 91 10.00 -11.71 -0.16
CA TYR A 91 10.56 -10.57 -0.89
C TYR A 91 11.78 -11.04 -1.68
N ASP A 92 11.73 -10.89 -3.01
CA ASP A 92 12.76 -11.39 -3.93
C ASP A 92 13.05 -12.90 -3.73
N GLY A 93 11.99 -13.68 -3.46
CA GLY A 93 12.06 -15.11 -3.15
C GLY A 93 12.47 -15.48 -1.72
N ASP A 94 12.83 -14.50 -0.91
CA ASP A 94 13.28 -14.70 0.48
C ASP A 94 12.12 -14.52 1.47
N GLU A 95 11.84 -15.55 2.32
CA GLU A 95 10.87 -15.43 3.41
C GLU A 95 11.34 -14.41 4.46
N LEU A 96 10.47 -13.46 4.82
CA LEU A 96 10.76 -12.40 5.79
C LEU A 96 10.38 -12.76 7.23
N ILE A 97 9.34 -13.59 7.40
CA ILE A 97 8.83 -13.96 8.73
C ILE A 97 9.85 -14.86 9.43
N GLY A 98 10.17 -14.51 10.67
CA GLY A 98 11.14 -15.29 11.46
C GLY A 98 12.59 -14.88 11.29
N ARG A 99 12.90 -13.96 10.35
CA ARG A 99 14.26 -13.44 10.19
C ARG A 99 14.74 -12.69 11.41
N SER A 100 16.04 -12.81 11.69
CA SER A 100 16.72 -12.04 12.74
C SER A 100 16.78 -10.55 12.38
N THR A 101 17.00 -9.70 13.38
CA THR A 101 17.16 -8.24 13.19
C THR A 101 18.30 -7.91 12.21
N LEU A 102 19.38 -8.70 12.20
CA LEU A 102 20.52 -8.49 11.30
C LEU A 102 20.16 -8.82 9.85
N GLU A 103 19.41 -9.91 9.61
CA GLU A 103 18.94 -10.28 8.29
C GLU A 103 17.92 -9.25 7.77
N MET A 104 16.96 -8.87 8.61
CA MET A 104 16.00 -7.81 8.26
C MET A 104 16.69 -6.46 7.98
N LYS A 105 17.81 -6.14 8.62
CA LYS A 105 18.60 -4.94 8.29
C LYS A 105 19.12 -4.98 6.85
N LYS A 106 19.57 -6.17 6.35
CA LYS A 106 20.01 -6.30 4.96
C LYS A 106 18.86 -6.10 3.98
N ILE A 107 17.70 -6.71 4.27
CA ILE A 107 16.51 -6.60 3.43
C ILE A 107 15.96 -5.16 3.40
N ARG A 108 15.89 -4.48 4.55
CA ARG A 108 15.47 -3.06 4.64
C ARG A 108 16.37 -2.09 3.87
N ARG A 109 17.55 -2.52 3.44
CA ARG A 109 18.37 -1.73 2.53
C ARG A 109 17.77 -1.61 1.14
N THR A 110 17.02 -2.64 0.72
CA THR A 110 16.41 -2.75 -0.61
C THR A 110 14.93 -2.38 -0.62
N ILE A 111 14.36 -2.02 0.54
CA ILE A 111 12.98 -1.55 0.70
C ILE A 111 12.99 -0.13 1.28
N GLY A 112 12.53 0.83 0.51
CA GLY A 112 12.28 2.19 0.99
C GLY A 112 10.91 2.30 1.66
N ALA A 113 10.78 3.15 2.69
CA ALA A 113 9.49 3.40 3.34
C ALA A 113 9.23 4.89 3.49
N MET A 114 8.02 5.31 3.12
CA MET A 114 7.47 6.63 3.39
C MET A 114 6.28 6.46 4.34
N PHE A 115 6.38 7.04 5.52
CA PHE A 115 5.31 6.96 6.52
C PHE A 115 4.30 8.10 6.36
N GLN A 116 3.12 7.91 6.95
CA GLN A 116 1.95 8.78 6.84
C GLN A 116 2.23 10.26 7.20
N ASP A 117 3.10 10.55 8.16
CA ASP A 117 3.55 11.89 8.49
C ASP A 117 5.00 12.12 8.04
N PRO A 118 5.24 12.72 6.86
CA PRO A 118 6.58 12.93 6.36
C PRO A 118 7.36 13.99 7.13
N VAL A 119 6.67 15.01 7.67
CA VAL A 119 7.33 16.06 8.47
C VAL A 119 7.70 15.51 9.83
N GLY A 120 6.78 14.83 10.51
CA GLY A 120 7.04 14.18 11.80
C GLY A 120 8.02 13.02 11.73
N SER A 121 8.20 12.41 10.56
CA SER A 121 9.21 11.37 10.33
C SER A 121 10.64 11.94 10.16
N LEU A 122 10.77 13.24 9.93
CA LEU A 122 12.06 13.94 9.83
C LEU A 122 12.44 14.51 11.20
N SER A 123 13.60 14.11 11.74
CA SER A 123 14.09 14.68 13.00
C SER A 123 14.25 16.21 12.87
N PRO A 124 13.54 17.04 13.67
CA PRO A 124 13.59 18.49 13.55
C PRO A 124 14.96 19.09 13.91
N ARG A 125 15.80 18.31 14.56
CA ARG A 125 17.15 18.71 15.01
C ARG A 125 18.25 18.38 14.01
N MET A 126 17.94 17.68 12.92
CA MET A 126 18.88 17.30 11.89
C MET A 126 18.71 18.17 10.64
N SER A 127 19.84 18.60 10.03
CA SER A 127 19.79 19.22 8.71
C SER A 127 19.35 18.22 7.65
N ILE A 128 18.85 18.70 6.52
CA ILE A 128 18.45 17.86 5.38
C ILE A 128 19.63 17.02 4.89
N TYR A 129 20.83 17.58 4.87
CA TYR A 129 22.05 16.83 4.60
C TYR A 129 22.18 15.61 5.52
N SER A 130 22.05 15.84 6.83
CA SER A 130 22.21 14.76 7.83
C SER A 130 21.12 13.70 7.69
N LEU A 131 19.87 14.10 7.41
CA LEU A 131 18.73 13.21 7.19
C LEU A 131 18.93 12.32 5.96
N LEU A 132 19.44 12.88 4.86
CA LEU A 132 19.68 12.14 3.62
C LEU A 132 20.95 11.28 3.70
N ALA A 133 21.95 11.68 4.48
CA ALA A 133 23.16 10.90 4.70
C ALA A 133 22.98 9.76 5.75
N GLU A 134 21.94 9.84 6.60
CA GLU A 134 21.69 8.88 7.69
C GLU A 134 21.57 7.43 7.21
N PRO A 135 20.80 7.09 6.14
CA PRO A 135 20.68 5.71 5.67
C PRO A 135 22.02 5.09 5.31
N PHE A 136 22.93 5.83 4.68
CA PHE A 136 24.26 5.35 4.31
C PHE A 136 25.10 5.03 5.54
N LYS A 137 25.01 5.86 6.58
CA LYS A 137 25.71 5.66 7.87
C LYS A 137 25.18 4.42 8.59
N ILE A 138 23.84 4.27 8.69
CA ILE A 138 23.20 3.11 9.34
C ILE A 138 23.61 1.80 8.67
N HIS A 139 23.75 1.80 7.34
CA HIS A 139 24.11 0.63 6.55
C HIS A 139 25.63 0.51 6.28
N ASN A 140 26.47 1.28 7.02
CA ASN A 140 27.92 1.21 6.98
C ASN A 140 28.54 1.33 5.57
N GLN A 141 28.00 2.22 4.72
CA GLN A 141 28.54 2.53 3.39
C GLN A 141 29.79 3.42 3.54
N LYS A 142 30.92 2.82 3.98
CA LYS A 142 32.15 3.57 4.33
C LYS A 142 32.80 4.26 3.14
N ASP A 143 32.69 3.68 1.95
CA ASP A 143 33.32 4.19 0.72
C ASP A 143 32.41 5.19 -0.03
N CYS A 144 31.28 5.58 0.58
CA CYS A 144 30.30 6.47 -0.02
C CYS A 144 30.69 7.93 0.22
N ASN A 145 30.82 8.71 -0.85
CA ASN A 145 30.89 10.17 -0.73
C ASN A 145 29.49 10.73 -0.46
N PHE A 146 29.18 10.98 0.82
CA PHE A 146 27.88 11.45 1.27
C PHE A 146 27.46 12.78 0.60
N GLU A 147 28.40 13.66 0.27
CA GLU A 147 28.07 14.91 -0.39
C GLU A 147 27.53 14.67 -1.80
N SER A 148 28.19 13.82 -2.57
CA SER A 148 27.75 13.47 -3.92
C SER A 148 26.38 12.76 -3.90
N GLU A 149 26.15 11.87 -2.93
CA GLU A 149 24.88 11.17 -2.78
C GLU A 149 23.73 12.10 -2.36
N VAL A 150 23.96 12.98 -1.40
CA VAL A 150 22.96 13.99 -1.00
C VAL A 150 22.61 14.90 -2.18
N ARG A 151 23.60 15.31 -2.97
CA ARG A 151 23.40 16.10 -4.19
C ARG A 151 22.57 15.33 -5.23
N ARG A 152 22.89 14.04 -5.44
CA ARG A 152 22.12 13.14 -6.32
C ARG A 152 20.67 13.03 -5.88
N LEU A 153 20.42 12.75 -4.60
CA LEU A 153 19.09 12.58 -4.03
C LEU A 153 18.23 13.85 -4.16
N LEU A 154 18.79 15.00 -3.80
CA LEU A 154 18.09 16.28 -3.95
C LEU A 154 17.72 16.56 -5.41
N LYS A 155 18.65 16.32 -6.35
CA LYS A 155 18.39 16.46 -7.78
C LYS A 155 17.28 15.52 -8.27
N MET A 156 17.25 14.26 -7.80
CA MET A 156 16.23 13.29 -8.18
C MET A 156 14.81 13.75 -7.81
N VAL A 157 14.66 14.45 -6.69
CA VAL A 157 13.37 14.98 -6.23
C VAL A 157 13.12 16.43 -6.67
N GLY A 158 13.96 17.00 -7.55
CA GLY A 158 13.81 18.34 -8.10
C GLY A 158 14.08 19.46 -7.11
N LEU A 159 14.96 19.24 -6.13
CA LEU A 159 15.40 20.26 -5.16
C LEU A 159 16.87 20.65 -5.42
N SER A 160 17.20 21.95 -5.21
CA SER A 160 18.57 22.42 -5.29
C SER A 160 19.40 21.94 -4.09
N TYR A 161 20.73 21.91 -4.25
CA TYR A 161 21.63 21.50 -3.16
C TYR A 161 21.60 22.46 -1.96
N ASP A 162 21.15 23.69 -2.13
CA ASP A 162 21.02 24.68 -1.04
C ASP A 162 20.05 24.21 0.06
N PHE A 163 19.15 23.27 -0.26
CA PHE A 163 18.28 22.64 0.73
C PHE A 163 19.05 21.77 1.74
N ALA A 164 20.25 21.31 1.42
CA ALA A 164 21.06 20.46 2.30
C ALA A 164 21.34 21.09 3.68
N SER A 165 21.52 22.43 3.73
CA SER A 165 21.79 23.16 4.97
C SER A 165 20.52 23.49 5.79
N ARG A 166 19.32 23.33 5.20
CA ARG A 166 18.06 23.64 5.86
C ARG A 166 17.66 22.56 6.86
N TYR A 167 16.68 22.91 7.71
CA TYR A 167 16.04 22.01 8.68
C TYR A 167 14.57 21.76 8.28
N PRO A 168 13.93 20.68 8.76
CA PRO A 168 12.56 20.33 8.41
C PRO A 168 11.53 21.46 8.61
N HIS A 169 11.65 22.24 9.68
CA HIS A 169 10.77 23.36 9.99
C HIS A 169 10.91 24.55 9.01
N GLN A 170 11.92 24.56 8.15
CA GLN A 170 12.15 25.59 7.12
C GLN A 170 11.61 25.16 5.76
N LEU A 171 10.91 24.03 5.67
CA LEU A 171 10.36 23.47 4.43
C LEU A 171 8.86 23.66 4.34
N SER A 172 8.34 23.86 3.12
CA SER A 172 6.92 23.67 2.85
C SER A 172 6.53 22.18 2.96
N GLY A 173 5.24 21.88 3.12
CA GLY A 173 4.75 20.49 3.15
C GLY A 173 5.19 19.66 1.93
N GLY A 174 5.10 20.23 0.72
CA GLY A 174 5.55 19.58 -0.51
C GLY A 174 7.06 19.36 -0.56
N GLN A 175 7.87 20.32 -0.09
CA GLN A 175 9.32 20.17 0.01
C GLN A 175 9.72 19.10 1.02
N ALA A 176 9.09 19.07 2.19
CA ALA A 176 9.32 18.03 3.20
C ALA A 176 8.96 16.64 2.66
N ARG A 177 7.85 16.53 1.89
CA ARG A 177 7.45 15.29 1.24
C ARG A 177 8.49 14.82 0.21
N ARG A 178 9.02 15.72 -0.61
CA ARG A 178 10.11 15.41 -1.55
C ARG A 178 11.37 14.94 -0.83
N ILE A 179 11.71 15.50 0.33
CA ILE A 179 12.81 15.01 1.18
C ILE A 179 12.51 13.61 1.70
N GLY A 180 11.27 13.31 2.09
CA GLY A 180 10.83 11.96 2.47
C GLY A 180 11.03 10.94 1.33
N VAL A 181 10.65 11.30 0.09
CA VAL A 181 10.92 10.50 -1.11
C VAL A 181 12.42 10.30 -1.31
N ALA A 182 13.21 11.38 -1.24
CA ALA A 182 14.67 11.32 -1.40
C ALA A 182 15.31 10.38 -0.36
N ARG A 183 14.86 10.44 0.91
CA ARG A 183 15.34 9.56 1.97
C ARG A 183 14.99 8.09 1.73
N ALA A 184 13.77 7.81 1.25
CA ALA A 184 13.35 6.47 0.90
C ALA A 184 14.18 5.88 -0.26
N LEU A 185 14.63 6.72 -1.19
CA LEU A 185 15.46 6.36 -2.36
C LEU A 185 16.97 6.24 -2.04
N ALA A 186 17.43 6.63 -0.84
CA ALA A 186 18.85 6.81 -0.54
C ALA A 186 19.71 5.59 -0.91
N LEU A 187 19.24 4.39 -0.59
CA LEU A 187 19.98 3.14 -0.81
C LEU A 187 19.62 2.42 -2.12
N ASN A 188 19.00 3.12 -3.08
CA ASN A 188 18.55 2.56 -4.35
C ASN A 188 17.65 1.32 -4.14
N PRO A 189 16.53 1.45 -3.43
CA PRO A 189 15.64 0.34 -3.16
C PRO A 189 14.99 -0.18 -4.45
N ARG A 190 14.59 -1.46 -4.45
CA ARG A 190 13.77 -2.05 -5.54
C ARG A 190 12.28 -1.87 -5.28
N LEU A 191 11.87 -1.71 -4.01
CA LEU A 191 10.49 -1.48 -3.59
C LEU A 191 10.41 -0.23 -2.71
N ILE A 192 9.44 0.64 -2.95
CA ILE A 192 9.02 1.68 -2.00
C ILE A 192 7.61 1.38 -1.50
N ILE A 193 7.43 1.42 -0.17
CA ILE A 193 6.13 1.42 0.48
C ILE A 193 5.79 2.86 0.85
N ALA A 194 4.77 3.42 0.20
CA ALA A 194 4.33 4.79 0.39
C ALA A 194 2.95 4.80 1.08
N ASP A 195 2.96 5.04 2.40
CA ASP A 195 1.73 5.11 3.21
C ASP A 195 1.23 6.55 3.24
N GLU A 196 0.10 6.80 2.56
CA GLU A 196 -0.55 8.10 2.39
C GLU A 196 0.44 9.21 1.91
N PRO A 197 1.13 9.00 0.77
CA PRO A 197 2.25 9.87 0.36
C PRO A 197 1.84 11.32 0.07
N THR A 198 0.55 11.60 -0.09
CA THR A 198 0.03 12.92 -0.45
C THR A 198 -0.97 13.48 0.56
N ALA A 199 -1.18 12.80 1.70
CA ALA A 199 -2.12 13.26 2.72
C ALA A 199 -1.77 14.66 3.25
N GLY A 200 -2.78 15.51 3.40
CA GLY A 200 -2.61 16.86 3.95
C GLY A 200 -1.95 17.87 3.00
N LEU A 201 -1.77 17.53 1.71
CA LEU A 201 -1.28 18.45 0.68
C LEU A 201 -2.44 18.97 -0.16
N ASP A 202 -2.29 20.17 -0.72
CA ASP A 202 -3.20 20.66 -1.74
C ASP A 202 -3.09 19.86 -3.05
N VAL A 203 -4.14 19.92 -3.88
CA VAL A 203 -4.28 19.10 -5.10
C VAL A 203 -3.11 19.27 -6.06
N SER A 204 -2.59 20.50 -6.19
CA SER A 204 -1.46 20.80 -7.09
C SER A 204 -0.20 20.07 -6.64
N VAL A 205 0.14 20.18 -5.35
CA VAL A 205 1.33 19.53 -4.77
C VAL A 205 1.17 18.01 -4.73
N GLN A 206 -0.06 17.50 -4.52
CA GLN A 206 -0.34 16.06 -4.67
C GLN A 206 0.07 15.57 -6.06
N GLY A 207 -0.39 16.25 -7.12
CA GLY A 207 -0.04 15.92 -8.50
C GLY A 207 1.48 15.91 -8.74
N GLU A 208 2.21 16.86 -8.19
CA GLU A 208 3.68 16.92 -8.32
C GLU A 208 4.37 15.70 -7.68
N ILE A 209 3.94 15.27 -6.49
CA ILE A 209 4.50 14.09 -5.82
C ILE A 209 4.19 12.81 -6.58
N LEU A 210 2.95 12.67 -7.09
CA LEU A 210 2.54 11.51 -7.85
C LEU A 210 3.31 11.40 -9.18
N ASN A 211 3.46 12.52 -9.90
CA ASN A 211 4.27 12.58 -11.11
C ASN A 211 5.74 12.24 -10.83
N LEU A 212 6.27 12.67 -9.68
CA LEU A 212 7.62 12.30 -9.26
C LEU A 212 7.74 10.79 -9.05
N LEU A 213 6.81 10.16 -8.32
CA LEU A 213 6.81 8.71 -8.09
C LEU A 213 6.68 7.92 -9.40
N ASN A 214 5.76 8.32 -10.28
CA ASN A 214 5.57 7.70 -11.60
C ASN A 214 6.84 7.83 -12.47
N LYS A 215 7.45 9.01 -12.50
CA LYS A 215 8.73 9.23 -13.19
C LYS A 215 9.82 8.31 -12.67
N LEU A 216 9.94 8.15 -11.35
CA LEU A 216 10.93 7.28 -10.73
C LEU A 216 10.68 5.80 -11.07
N GLN A 217 9.42 5.35 -11.03
CA GLN A 217 9.04 4.00 -11.47
C GLN A 217 9.58 3.71 -12.87
N HIS A 218 9.27 4.58 -13.84
CA HIS A 218 9.68 4.37 -15.22
C HIS A 218 11.18 4.53 -15.46
N GLN A 219 11.85 5.45 -14.76
CA GLN A 219 13.27 5.73 -15.02
C GLN A 219 14.23 4.72 -14.40
N ILE A 220 13.90 4.17 -13.24
CA ILE A 220 14.79 3.28 -12.49
C ILE A 220 14.20 1.89 -12.23
N GLY A 221 13.04 1.56 -12.82
CA GLY A 221 12.37 0.27 -12.62
C GLY A 221 11.90 0.04 -11.21
N LEU A 222 11.52 1.11 -10.49
CA LEU A 222 11.10 1.05 -9.10
C LEU A 222 9.72 0.40 -8.96
N SER A 223 9.58 -0.59 -8.06
CA SER A 223 8.27 -1.10 -7.67
C SER A 223 7.71 -0.26 -6.52
N ILE A 224 6.39 -0.02 -6.51
CA ILE A 224 5.77 0.83 -5.50
C ILE A 224 4.51 0.15 -4.94
N LEU A 225 4.45 0.03 -3.59
CA LEU A 225 3.21 -0.20 -2.89
C LEU A 225 2.70 1.15 -2.37
N ILE A 226 1.63 1.67 -2.97
CA ILE A 226 1.00 2.90 -2.52
C ILE A 226 -0.25 2.57 -1.70
N ILE A 227 -0.30 3.10 -0.49
CA ILE A 227 -1.45 2.98 0.40
C ILE A 227 -2.15 4.33 0.45
N THR A 228 -3.43 4.35 0.12
CA THR A 228 -4.22 5.58 0.14
C THR A 228 -5.72 5.28 0.23
N HIS A 229 -6.49 6.28 0.63
CA HIS A 229 -7.95 6.26 0.55
C HIS A 229 -8.46 7.09 -0.65
N ASN A 230 -7.58 7.75 -1.40
CA ASN A 230 -7.94 8.60 -2.54
C ASN A 230 -7.90 7.80 -3.85
N LEU A 231 -9.08 7.45 -4.35
CA LEU A 231 -9.27 6.68 -5.58
C LEU A 231 -8.75 7.38 -6.84
N ASN A 232 -8.80 8.72 -6.90
CA ASN A 232 -8.26 9.46 -8.04
C ASN A 232 -6.76 9.27 -8.20
N ILE A 233 -6.03 9.22 -7.08
CA ILE A 233 -4.60 8.93 -7.07
C ILE A 233 -4.35 7.56 -7.68
N VAL A 234 -5.06 6.55 -7.17
CA VAL A 234 -4.90 5.16 -7.59
C VAL A 234 -5.15 5.00 -9.09
N ARG A 235 -6.25 5.58 -9.60
CA ARG A 235 -6.61 5.54 -11.03
C ARG A 235 -5.48 6.02 -11.94
N HIS A 236 -4.68 6.98 -11.49
CA HIS A 236 -3.67 7.63 -12.32
C HIS A 236 -2.29 6.96 -12.28
N ILE A 237 -1.92 6.30 -11.17
CA ILE A 237 -0.53 5.86 -10.99
C ILE A 237 -0.37 4.38 -10.70
N THR A 238 -1.45 3.60 -10.55
CA THR A 238 -1.33 2.18 -10.23
C THR A 238 -1.66 1.31 -11.42
N ASP A 239 -0.90 0.23 -11.56
CA ASP A 239 -1.12 -0.82 -12.57
C ASP A 239 -2.20 -1.78 -12.09
N ARG A 240 -2.08 -2.22 -10.83
CA ARG A 240 -3.04 -3.08 -10.14
C ARG A 240 -3.39 -2.50 -8.78
N MET A 241 -4.52 -2.92 -8.25
CA MET A 241 -4.98 -2.47 -6.94
C MET A 241 -5.70 -3.57 -6.17
N GLY A 242 -5.70 -3.44 -4.84
CA GLY A 242 -6.49 -4.24 -3.93
C GLY A 242 -7.33 -3.36 -3.01
N ILE A 243 -8.59 -3.73 -2.85
CA ILE A 243 -9.53 -3.08 -1.95
C ILE A 243 -9.54 -3.84 -0.62
N MET A 244 -9.17 -3.14 0.44
CA MET A 244 -9.08 -3.73 1.77
C MET A 244 -10.23 -3.27 2.67
N TYR A 245 -10.94 -4.22 3.26
CA TYR A 245 -12.00 -4.00 4.22
C TYR A 245 -11.84 -4.94 5.42
N PHE A 246 -11.90 -4.42 6.62
CA PHE A 246 -11.79 -5.21 7.87
C PHE A 246 -10.61 -6.20 7.94
N GLY A 247 -9.46 -5.79 7.43
CA GLY A 247 -8.25 -6.61 7.44
C GLY A 247 -8.16 -7.64 6.32
N ARG A 248 -9.09 -7.65 5.36
CA ARG A 248 -9.12 -8.57 4.22
C ARG A 248 -9.07 -7.83 2.90
N ILE A 249 -8.47 -8.42 1.88
CA ILE A 249 -8.65 -7.98 0.50
C ILE A 249 -9.95 -8.59 0.00
N ILE A 250 -10.90 -7.74 -0.39
CA ILE A 250 -12.24 -8.14 -0.84
C ILE A 250 -12.38 -8.10 -2.36
N GLU A 251 -11.54 -7.34 -3.04
CA GLU A 251 -11.40 -7.32 -4.49
C GLU A 251 -9.99 -6.88 -4.85
N GLN A 252 -9.34 -7.51 -5.82
CA GLN A 252 -8.05 -7.09 -6.36
C GLN A 252 -7.93 -7.44 -7.83
N GLY A 253 -7.23 -6.59 -8.59
CA GLY A 253 -7.05 -6.79 -10.02
C GLY A 253 -6.37 -5.61 -10.71
N PRO A 254 -6.33 -5.62 -12.06
CA PRO A 254 -5.90 -4.47 -12.84
C PRO A 254 -6.73 -3.23 -12.49
N THR A 255 -6.07 -2.12 -12.22
CA THR A 255 -6.74 -0.88 -11.79
C THR A 255 -7.86 -0.48 -12.75
N LYS A 256 -7.57 -0.51 -14.05
CA LYS A 256 -8.56 -0.18 -15.07
C LYS A 256 -9.79 -1.09 -15.00
N ALA A 257 -9.61 -2.41 -14.84
CA ALA A 257 -10.71 -3.36 -14.80
C ALA A 257 -11.64 -3.12 -13.60
N ILE A 258 -11.07 -2.85 -12.40
CA ILE A 258 -11.85 -2.56 -11.19
C ILE A 258 -12.60 -1.24 -11.33
N PHE A 259 -12.01 -0.20 -11.95
CA PHE A 259 -12.71 1.07 -12.18
C PHE A 259 -13.83 0.95 -13.21
N ASP A 260 -13.61 0.18 -14.29
CA ASP A 260 -14.58 0.02 -15.37
C ASP A 260 -15.74 -0.92 -14.95
N SER A 261 -15.46 -1.96 -14.16
CA SER A 261 -16.45 -2.98 -13.76
C SER A 261 -16.16 -3.52 -12.36
N PRO A 262 -16.42 -2.72 -11.29
CA PRO A 262 -16.25 -3.17 -9.91
C PRO A 262 -17.26 -4.29 -9.59
N VAL A 263 -16.79 -5.32 -8.89
CA VAL A 263 -17.54 -6.55 -8.65
C VAL A 263 -18.05 -6.64 -7.21
N HIS A 264 -17.21 -6.28 -6.24
CA HIS A 264 -17.63 -6.29 -4.85
C HIS A 264 -18.50 -5.06 -4.53
N PRO A 265 -19.67 -5.22 -3.85
CA PRO A 265 -20.55 -4.10 -3.50
C PRO A 265 -19.88 -2.93 -2.77
N TYR A 266 -18.89 -3.19 -1.92
CA TYR A 266 -18.11 -2.15 -1.26
C TYR A 266 -17.24 -1.36 -2.25
N THR A 267 -16.59 -2.04 -3.21
CA THR A 267 -15.82 -1.38 -4.28
C THR A 267 -16.73 -0.48 -5.11
N LEU A 268 -17.92 -0.99 -5.47
CA LEU A 268 -18.92 -0.23 -6.21
C LEU A 268 -19.33 1.04 -5.44
N ALA A 269 -19.63 0.92 -4.14
CA ALA A 269 -19.98 2.05 -3.29
C ALA A 269 -18.86 3.07 -3.17
N LEU A 270 -17.60 2.62 -2.96
CA LEU A 270 -16.43 3.50 -2.91
C LEU A 270 -16.24 4.29 -4.21
N LEU A 271 -16.38 3.62 -5.36
CA LEU A 271 -16.23 4.26 -6.67
C LEU A 271 -17.39 5.22 -6.96
N SER A 272 -18.63 4.87 -6.58
CA SER A 272 -19.79 5.75 -6.76
C SER A 272 -19.72 7.04 -5.91
N ALA A 273 -19.02 6.98 -4.78
CA ALA A 273 -18.80 8.15 -3.91
C ALA A 273 -17.68 9.08 -4.40
N ASN A 274 -16.87 8.64 -5.38
CA ASN A 274 -15.76 9.43 -5.90
C ASN A 274 -16.28 10.55 -6.81
N PRO A 275 -15.94 11.83 -6.55
CA PRO A 275 -16.39 12.93 -7.39
C PRO A 275 -15.81 12.81 -8.81
N GLU A 276 -16.67 12.83 -9.81
CA GLU A 276 -16.23 13.00 -11.20
C GLU A 276 -16.08 14.49 -11.53
N PRO A 277 -15.05 14.86 -12.31
CA PRO A 277 -14.85 16.26 -12.74
C PRO A 277 -15.93 16.76 -13.70
N ASN A 278 -16.77 15.88 -14.24
CA ASN A 278 -17.86 16.24 -15.15
C ASN A 278 -19.11 16.66 -14.34
N PRO A 279 -19.53 17.96 -14.35
CA PRO A 279 -20.68 18.42 -13.62
C PRO A 279 -22.02 17.87 -14.15
N ASP A 280 -22.04 17.39 -15.39
CA ASP A 280 -23.24 16.82 -16.04
C ASP A 280 -23.37 15.29 -15.84
N ALA A 281 -22.39 14.66 -15.20
CA ALA A 281 -22.44 13.23 -14.92
C ALA A 281 -23.46 12.96 -13.80
N THR A 282 -24.54 12.27 -14.14
CA THR A 282 -25.47 11.68 -13.16
C THR A 282 -24.87 10.39 -12.63
N ILE A 283 -24.22 10.46 -11.46
CA ILE A 283 -23.71 9.27 -10.77
C ILE A 283 -24.80 8.80 -9.80
N ASP A 284 -25.31 7.59 -9.99
CA ASP A 284 -26.14 6.94 -8.99
C ASP A 284 -25.26 6.59 -7.78
N ARG A 285 -25.22 7.50 -6.81
CA ARG A 285 -24.45 7.29 -5.58
C ARG A 285 -25.07 6.20 -4.74
N ILE A 286 -24.25 5.24 -4.37
CA ILE A 286 -24.64 4.20 -3.42
C ILE A 286 -24.32 4.72 -2.02
N GLU A 287 -25.37 5.08 -1.28
CA GLU A 287 -25.23 5.48 0.11
C GLU A 287 -25.07 4.23 0.98
N LEU A 288 -23.97 4.20 1.75
CA LEU A 288 -23.74 3.15 2.73
C LEU A 288 -24.38 3.55 4.05
N GLU A 289 -25.37 2.77 4.48
CA GLU A 289 -26.02 2.97 5.76
C GLU A 289 -25.18 2.42 6.91
N GLY A 290 -25.25 3.06 8.07
CA GLY A 290 -24.57 2.64 9.29
C GLY A 290 -23.11 3.03 9.40
N GLU A 291 -22.57 2.83 10.61
CA GLU A 291 -21.15 3.10 10.94
C GLU A 291 -20.27 1.91 10.57
N VAL A 292 -18.97 2.18 10.38
CA VAL A 292 -17.97 1.12 10.24
C VAL A 292 -17.97 0.30 11.54
N PRO A 293 -18.22 -1.02 11.49
CA PRO A 293 -18.23 -1.84 12.69
C PRO A 293 -16.89 -1.79 13.43
N SER A 294 -16.90 -2.01 14.72
CA SER A 294 -15.66 -2.10 15.50
C SER A 294 -14.94 -3.42 15.23
N LEU A 295 -13.62 -3.39 15.11
CA LEU A 295 -12.80 -4.60 15.03
C LEU A 295 -12.95 -5.48 16.30
N LEU A 296 -13.37 -4.89 17.43
CA LEU A 296 -13.66 -5.64 18.66
C LEU A 296 -14.93 -6.50 18.55
N ASN A 297 -15.89 -6.05 17.74
CA ASN A 297 -17.15 -6.73 17.51
C ASN A 297 -17.26 -7.05 16.01
N ARG A 298 -16.34 -7.89 15.52
CA ARG A 298 -16.30 -8.28 14.10
C ARG A 298 -17.60 -8.97 13.70
N PRO A 299 -18.31 -8.50 12.67
CA PRO A 299 -19.49 -9.19 12.13
C PRO A 299 -19.11 -10.61 11.69
N GLN A 300 -20.03 -11.57 11.91
CA GLN A 300 -19.88 -12.92 11.37
C GLN A 300 -20.12 -12.91 9.86
N GLY A 301 -19.61 -13.92 9.15
CA GLY A 301 -19.76 -14.01 7.71
C GLY A 301 -18.98 -12.94 6.95
N CYS A 302 -19.61 -12.34 5.94
CA CYS A 302 -19.05 -11.21 5.20
C CYS A 302 -19.06 -9.97 6.09
N GLU A 303 -17.91 -9.44 6.48
CA GLU A 303 -17.81 -8.29 7.40
C GLU A 303 -18.50 -7.01 6.87
N PHE A 304 -18.74 -6.95 5.55
CA PHE A 304 -19.46 -5.83 4.93
C PHE A 304 -20.99 -5.98 4.98
N HIS A 305 -21.53 -7.17 5.32
CA HIS A 305 -22.97 -7.43 5.25
C HIS A 305 -23.85 -6.40 6.00
N PRO A 306 -23.44 -5.82 7.18
CA PRO A 306 -24.31 -4.86 7.88
C PRO A 306 -24.49 -3.52 7.14
N ARG A 307 -23.60 -3.22 6.19
CA ARG A 307 -23.60 -1.99 5.38
C ARG A 307 -23.90 -2.25 3.90
N CYS A 308 -24.09 -3.51 3.52
CA CYS A 308 -24.23 -3.91 2.12
C CYS A 308 -25.65 -3.71 1.62
N PRO A 309 -25.88 -2.84 0.62
CA PRO A 309 -27.23 -2.65 0.05
C PRO A 309 -27.71 -3.86 -0.76
N PHE A 310 -26.82 -4.83 -1.01
CA PHE A 310 -27.08 -6.07 -1.77
C PHE A 310 -26.95 -7.31 -0.89
N VAL A 311 -27.15 -7.16 0.43
CA VAL A 311 -27.08 -8.29 1.36
C VAL A 311 -28.09 -9.36 1.01
N GLY A 312 -27.67 -10.62 1.02
CA GLY A 312 -28.51 -11.76 0.72
C GLY A 312 -28.18 -12.97 1.60
N ASN A 313 -28.71 -14.11 1.23
CA ASN A 313 -28.51 -15.36 1.95
C ASN A 313 -27.02 -15.67 2.11
N SER A 314 -26.64 -16.21 3.27
CA SER A 314 -25.26 -16.59 3.65
C SER A 314 -24.31 -15.44 3.96
N CYS A 315 -24.65 -14.16 3.69
CA CYS A 315 -23.76 -13.04 3.97
C CYS A 315 -23.47 -12.86 5.46
N ASP A 316 -24.40 -13.19 6.34
CA ASP A 316 -24.30 -13.09 7.80
C ASP A 316 -23.70 -14.31 8.48
N THR A 317 -23.57 -15.44 7.76
CA THR A 317 -23.15 -16.71 8.35
C THR A 317 -21.80 -17.20 7.87
N LYS A 318 -21.43 -16.94 6.61
CA LYS A 318 -20.18 -17.43 6.02
C LYS A 318 -19.43 -16.31 5.33
N PHE A 319 -18.11 -16.27 5.52
CA PHE A 319 -17.25 -15.41 4.72
C PHE A 319 -17.15 -16.01 3.30
N PRO A 320 -17.31 -15.20 2.22
CA PRO A 320 -17.22 -15.71 0.85
C PRO A 320 -15.79 -16.10 0.51
N PHE A 321 -15.64 -17.23 -0.19
CA PHE A 321 -14.34 -17.60 -0.74
C PHE A 321 -13.90 -16.62 -1.83
N SER A 322 -12.60 -16.56 -2.07
CA SER A 322 -12.06 -15.79 -3.20
C SER A 322 -12.38 -16.51 -4.50
N GLU A 323 -12.96 -15.80 -5.45
CA GLU A 323 -13.27 -16.25 -6.79
C GLU A 323 -12.52 -15.39 -7.81
N ASN A 324 -12.12 -15.99 -8.93
CA ASN A 324 -11.40 -15.29 -9.99
C ASN A 324 -12.33 -15.00 -11.18
N ILE A 325 -12.34 -13.75 -11.64
CA ILE A 325 -12.95 -13.35 -12.91
C ILE A 325 -11.97 -13.64 -14.05
N THR A 326 -10.72 -13.25 -13.83
CA THR A 326 -9.58 -13.54 -14.70
C THR A 326 -8.41 -14.02 -13.85
N LYS A 327 -7.30 -14.41 -14.49
CA LYS A 327 -6.07 -14.80 -13.77
C LYS A 327 -5.59 -13.73 -12.77
N ASP A 328 -5.80 -12.44 -13.10
CA ASP A 328 -5.28 -11.31 -12.33
C ASP A 328 -6.38 -10.49 -11.62
N HIS A 329 -7.66 -10.89 -11.70
CA HIS A 329 -8.78 -10.20 -11.05
C HIS A 329 -9.60 -11.17 -10.19
N SER A 330 -9.60 -10.96 -8.89
CA SER A 330 -10.32 -11.78 -7.90
C SER A 330 -11.16 -10.93 -6.95
N TYR A 331 -12.20 -11.55 -6.38
CA TYR A 331 -13.12 -10.93 -5.43
C TYR A 331 -13.62 -11.94 -4.38
N CYS A 332 -14.15 -11.43 -3.26
CA CYS A 332 -14.74 -12.19 -2.17
C CYS A 332 -16.17 -11.70 -1.92
N CYS A 333 -17.18 -12.23 -2.65
CA CYS A 333 -18.57 -11.83 -2.50
C CYS A 333 -19.50 -12.98 -2.84
N HIS A 334 -20.59 -13.18 -2.03
CA HIS A 334 -21.66 -14.16 -2.34
C HIS A 334 -22.61 -13.66 -3.43
N HIS A 335 -22.74 -12.34 -3.60
CA HIS A 335 -23.65 -11.70 -4.54
C HIS A 335 -22.90 -10.64 -5.36
N PRO A 336 -21.91 -11.08 -6.21
CA PRO A 336 -21.11 -10.17 -7.01
C PRO A 336 -21.97 -9.37 -8.00
N ARG A 337 -21.44 -8.21 -8.40
CA ARG A 337 -22.08 -7.32 -9.37
C ARG A 337 -21.25 -7.28 -10.65
N ASN A 338 -21.84 -6.86 -11.75
CA ASN A 338 -21.17 -6.61 -13.03
C ASN A 338 -20.33 -7.78 -13.61
N LEU A 339 -20.65 -9.04 -13.27
CA LEU A 339 -19.95 -10.20 -13.85
C LEU A 339 -20.27 -10.43 -15.34
N ASP A 340 -21.42 -9.93 -15.81
CA ASP A 340 -21.94 -10.16 -17.17
C ASP A 340 -21.58 -9.03 -18.16
N ARG A 341 -20.59 -8.18 -17.85
CA ARG A 341 -20.20 -7.04 -18.68
C ARG A 341 -18.82 -7.16 -19.28
#